data_c3d909761f7f812a57eaa6b3e6bd4d12
#
_entry.id   c3d909761f7f812a57eaa6b3e6bd4d12
#
_cell.length_a   1.000
_cell.length_b   1.000
_cell.length_c   1.000
_cell.angle_alpha   90.00
_cell.angle_beta   90.00
_cell.angle_gamma   90.00
#
_symmetry.space_group_name_H-M   'P 1'
#
loop_
_entity.id
_entity.type
_entity.pdbx_description
1 polymer ?
#
loop_
_entity_poly.entity_id
_entity_poly.type
_entity_poly.pdbx_seq_one_letter_code
_entity_poly.pdbx_strand_id
1 'polypeptide(L)'
;ACGGGKDKEKTITVGASPAPHAEILEKAKPLLKKKGYDLKIKPINDYTTPNKLLDKGEIDANFFQHTPYLNTESKEKGYKIESAGNVELEPMAVYSKKYKSLKDLPKGATVYVSNNPAEQGRFLKFFVDEGLIKLKKGVKIENAKFDDITENKKDIKFNNKQSAEYLPKIYQNQDADAVIINSNYAIDQKLSPKKDSIALESPKDNPYANLIAVKKGHKNDENIKVL
;
A
#
# COMPACT_ATOMS: atom_id res chain seq x y z
N ALA A 1 44.09 11.30 7.76
CA ALA A 1 43.34 10.35 6.95
C ALA A 1 42.12 9.80 7.70
N CYS A 2 41.14 10.60 8.00
CA CYS A 2 39.93 10.18 8.71
C CYS A 2 38.68 10.61 7.95
N GLY A 3 38.61 10.28 6.67
CA GLY A 3 37.49 10.69 5.83
C GLY A 3 36.41 9.61 5.54
N GLY A 4 36.67 8.35 5.88
CA GLY A 4 35.81 7.27 5.43
C GLY A 4 34.52 7.01 6.23
N GLY A 5 34.44 7.45 7.49
CA GLY A 5 33.29 7.20 8.35
C GLY A 5 32.17 8.22 8.21
N LYS A 6 32.46 9.44 7.84
CA LYS A 6 31.49 10.52 7.72
C LYS A 6 30.62 10.41 6.46
N ASP A 7 31.15 9.81 5.38
CA ASP A 7 30.41 9.67 4.12
C ASP A 7 29.30 8.60 4.21
N LYS A 8 29.51 7.55 5.01
CA LYS A 8 28.49 6.50 5.24
C LYS A 8 27.29 6.99 6.04
N GLU A 9 27.50 7.91 7.01
CA GLU A 9 26.42 8.49 7.80
C GLU A 9 25.54 9.45 6.99
N LYS A 10 26.07 9.98 5.90
CA LYS A 10 25.39 10.93 5.02
C LYS A 10 24.64 10.28 3.87
N THR A 11 24.74 8.97 3.71
CA THR A 11 24.02 8.23 2.70
C THR A 11 22.77 7.61 3.31
N ILE A 12 21.62 7.82 2.68
CA ILE A 12 20.36 7.22 3.08
C ILE A 12 19.86 6.35 1.92
N THR A 13 19.72 5.04 2.14
CA THR A 13 19.20 4.12 1.15
C THR A 13 17.74 3.79 1.50
N VAL A 14 16.82 4.12 0.60
CA VAL A 14 15.38 3.91 0.81
C VAL A 14 14.84 2.97 -0.25
N GLY A 15 14.24 1.86 0.18
CA GLY A 15 13.47 0.97 -0.68
C GLY A 15 12.07 1.52 -0.86
N ALA A 16 11.59 1.63 -2.09
CA ALA A 16 10.29 2.23 -2.38
C ALA A 16 9.65 1.58 -3.61
N SER A 17 8.31 1.55 -3.65
CA SER A 17 7.63 1.15 -4.88
C SER A 17 7.90 2.19 -5.97
N PRO A 18 7.95 1.77 -7.26
CA PRO A 18 8.37 2.66 -8.35
C PRO A 18 7.52 3.92 -8.50
N ALA A 19 6.21 3.80 -8.41
CA ALA A 19 5.30 4.93 -8.53
C ALA A 19 4.15 4.80 -7.53
N PRO A 20 3.80 5.86 -6.85
CA PRO A 20 4.40 7.19 -6.85
C PRO A 20 5.56 7.35 -5.85
N HIS A 21 5.86 6.34 -5.02
CA HIS A 21 6.78 6.45 -3.89
C HIS A 21 8.21 6.84 -4.32
N ALA A 22 8.80 6.10 -5.26
CA ALA A 22 10.13 6.42 -5.76
C ALA A 22 10.17 7.79 -6.44
N GLU A 23 9.10 8.16 -7.15
CA GLU A 23 9.01 9.47 -7.81
C GLU A 23 8.98 10.61 -6.81
N ILE A 24 8.28 10.44 -5.68
CA ILE A 24 8.24 11.42 -4.59
C ILE A 24 9.63 11.58 -3.98
N LEU A 25 10.33 10.48 -3.74
CA LEU A 25 11.69 10.48 -3.21
C LEU A 25 12.68 11.15 -4.16
N GLU A 26 12.52 10.99 -5.48
CA GLU A 26 13.36 11.67 -6.46
C GLU A 26 13.27 13.20 -6.31
N LYS A 27 12.08 13.72 -6.00
CA LYS A 27 11.89 15.15 -5.74
C LYS A 27 12.55 15.60 -4.44
N ALA A 28 12.74 14.71 -3.49
CA ALA A 28 13.39 15.00 -2.23
C ALA A 28 14.92 15.02 -2.33
N LYS A 29 15.51 14.36 -3.34
CA LYS A 29 16.96 14.28 -3.51
C LYS A 29 17.67 15.64 -3.48
N PRO A 30 17.26 16.65 -4.25
CA PRO A 30 17.96 17.95 -4.22
C PRO A 30 17.89 18.62 -2.86
N LEU A 31 16.76 18.46 -2.14
CA LEU A 31 16.57 19.05 -0.81
C LEU A 31 17.50 18.41 0.22
N LEU A 32 17.64 17.09 0.17
CA LEU A 32 18.51 16.34 1.05
C LEU A 32 19.98 16.62 0.75
N LYS A 33 20.34 16.77 -0.51
CA LYS A 33 21.69 17.11 -0.94
C LYS A 33 22.15 18.45 -0.37
N LYS A 34 21.25 19.44 -0.33
CA LYS A 34 21.52 20.74 0.29
C LYS A 34 21.83 20.63 1.78
N LYS A 35 21.32 19.60 2.44
CA LYS A 35 21.58 19.33 3.87
C LYS A 35 22.75 18.37 4.09
N GLY A 36 23.45 17.98 3.03
CA GLY A 36 24.62 17.12 3.10
C GLY A 36 24.32 15.63 3.05
N TYR A 37 23.14 15.24 2.63
CA TYR A 37 22.73 13.83 2.55
C TYR A 37 22.57 13.37 1.10
N ASP A 38 23.09 12.17 0.81
CA ASP A 38 22.94 11.52 -0.49
C ASP A 38 21.84 10.46 -0.39
N LEU A 39 20.71 10.73 -1.03
CA LEU A 39 19.57 9.81 -1.04
C LEU A 39 19.71 8.80 -2.18
N LYS A 40 19.80 7.52 -1.83
CA LYS A 40 19.80 6.43 -2.79
C LYS A 40 18.44 5.76 -2.75
N ILE A 41 17.77 5.74 -3.89
CA ILE A 41 16.44 5.13 -4.03
C ILE A 41 16.58 3.78 -4.69
N LYS A 42 16.04 2.74 -4.04
CA LYS A 42 16.01 1.39 -4.57
C LYS A 42 14.57 1.02 -4.90
N PRO A 43 14.16 1.10 -6.18
CA PRO A 43 12.80 0.72 -6.55
C PRO A 43 12.58 -0.77 -6.36
N ILE A 44 11.48 -1.12 -5.69
CA ILE A 44 11.11 -2.51 -5.41
C ILE A 44 9.63 -2.67 -5.73
N ASN A 45 9.29 -3.58 -6.64
CA ASN A 45 7.94 -3.71 -7.19
C ASN A 45 7.06 -4.76 -6.49
N ASP A 46 7.50 -5.30 -5.36
CA ASP A 46 6.68 -6.20 -4.56
C ASP A 46 6.52 -5.67 -3.13
N TYR A 47 5.60 -6.25 -2.37
CA TYR A 47 5.32 -5.81 -1.00
C TYR A 47 6.04 -6.63 0.08
N THR A 48 6.69 -7.74 -0.28
CA THR A 48 7.35 -8.60 0.70
C THR A 48 8.82 -8.28 0.91
N THR A 49 9.51 -7.84 -0.12
CA THR A 49 10.96 -7.58 -0.09
C THR A 49 11.38 -6.36 0.75
N PRO A 50 10.67 -5.21 0.71
CA PRO A 50 11.15 -4.01 1.41
C PRO A 50 11.34 -4.17 2.92
N ASN A 51 10.42 -4.85 3.61
CA ASN A 51 10.54 -5.05 5.06
C ASN A 51 11.64 -6.05 5.41
N LYS A 52 11.81 -7.06 4.57
CA LYS A 52 12.89 -8.04 4.74
C LYS A 52 14.26 -7.38 4.63
N LEU A 53 14.47 -6.52 3.65
CA LEU A 53 15.72 -5.79 3.47
C LEU A 53 15.98 -4.82 4.62
N LEU A 54 14.91 -4.15 5.08
CA LEU A 54 15.02 -3.22 6.21
C LEU A 54 15.40 -3.94 7.51
N ASP A 55 14.74 -5.04 7.80
CA ASP A 55 15.02 -5.83 9.00
C ASP A 55 16.46 -6.37 9.01
N LYS A 56 16.99 -6.71 7.84
CA LYS A 56 18.37 -7.17 7.69
C LYS A 56 19.39 -6.03 7.72
N GLY A 57 18.96 -4.78 7.68
CA GLY A 57 19.86 -3.64 7.65
C GLY A 57 20.47 -3.36 6.28
N GLU A 58 19.94 -3.94 5.21
CA GLU A 58 20.43 -3.73 3.85
C GLU A 58 19.95 -2.40 3.25
N ILE A 59 18.90 -1.83 3.81
CA ILE A 59 18.41 -0.48 3.50
C ILE A 59 18.17 0.26 4.83
N ASP A 60 18.18 1.59 4.80
CA ASP A 60 17.99 2.43 5.99
C ASP A 60 16.54 2.72 6.30
N ALA A 61 15.70 2.74 5.28
CA ALA A 61 14.27 3.01 5.40
C ALA A 61 13.54 2.40 4.21
N ASN A 62 12.20 2.26 4.34
CA ASN A 62 11.38 1.97 3.18
C ASN A 62 10.16 2.87 3.15
N PHE A 63 9.60 3.04 1.94
CA PHE A 63 8.44 3.87 1.69
C PHE A 63 7.55 3.16 0.67
N PHE A 64 6.58 2.40 1.17
CA PHE A 64 5.67 1.62 0.32
C PHE A 64 4.42 1.15 1.04
N GLN A 65 4.32 1.31 2.38
CA GLN A 65 3.33 0.62 3.19
C GLN A 65 2.56 1.58 4.12
N HIS A 66 1.48 1.06 4.67
CA HIS A 66 0.64 1.70 5.68
C HIS A 66 0.76 0.98 7.02
N THR A 67 0.23 1.59 8.08
CA THR A 67 0.32 1.05 9.45
C THR A 67 -0.26 -0.35 9.60
N PRO A 68 -1.46 -0.69 9.08
CA PRO A 68 -1.97 -2.05 9.20
C PRO A 68 -1.06 -3.11 8.59
N TYR A 69 -0.47 -2.83 7.43
CA TYR A 69 0.45 -3.76 6.79
C TYR A 69 1.73 -3.93 7.60
N LEU A 70 2.32 -2.83 8.06
CA LEU A 70 3.51 -2.85 8.90
C LEU A 70 3.30 -3.70 10.15
N ASN A 71 2.16 -3.51 10.83
CA ASN A 71 1.84 -4.25 12.04
C ASN A 71 1.65 -5.74 11.77
N THR A 72 0.95 -6.09 10.69
CA THR A 72 0.71 -7.49 10.31
C THR A 72 2.01 -8.20 9.97
N GLU A 73 2.85 -7.59 9.13
CA GLU A 73 4.13 -8.19 8.72
C GLU A 73 5.09 -8.31 9.90
N SER A 74 5.18 -7.32 10.75
CA SER A 74 6.04 -7.35 11.94
C SER A 74 5.63 -8.45 12.90
N LYS A 75 4.33 -8.63 13.10
CA LYS A 75 3.79 -9.67 13.99
C LYS A 75 4.01 -11.06 13.42
N GLU A 76 3.72 -11.29 12.15
CA GLU A 76 3.80 -12.61 11.52
C GLU A 76 5.23 -13.07 11.27
N LYS A 77 6.11 -12.15 10.89
CA LYS A 77 7.50 -12.47 10.49
C LYS A 77 8.54 -12.08 11.53
N GLY A 78 8.13 -11.46 12.63
CA GLY A 78 9.03 -11.06 13.71
C GLY A 78 9.99 -9.94 13.35
N TYR A 79 9.64 -9.10 12.38
CA TYR A 79 10.49 -7.96 11.99
C TYR A 79 10.58 -6.91 13.09
N LYS A 80 11.78 -6.39 13.31
CA LYS A 80 12.04 -5.32 14.28
C LYS A 80 12.15 -3.98 13.56
N ILE A 81 11.02 -3.52 13.06
CA ILE A 81 10.89 -2.27 12.30
C ILE A 81 9.75 -1.43 12.88
N GLU A 82 9.79 -0.12 12.65
CA GLU A 82 8.78 0.80 13.18
C GLU A 82 8.54 1.97 12.22
N SER A 83 7.43 2.69 12.41
CA SER A 83 7.12 3.88 11.62
C SER A 83 7.92 5.08 12.13
N ALA A 84 8.52 5.81 11.21
CA ALA A 84 9.15 7.11 11.48
C ALA A 84 8.18 8.27 11.23
N GLY A 85 7.02 8.01 10.63
CA GLY A 85 5.98 9.01 10.38
C GLY A 85 5.19 8.72 9.12
N ASN A 86 3.97 9.23 9.08
CA ASN A 86 3.10 9.14 7.91
C ASN A 86 3.47 10.25 6.91
N VAL A 87 3.39 9.94 5.62
CA VAL A 87 3.73 10.88 4.55
C VAL A 87 2.49 11.26 3.75
N GLU A 88 1.80 10.27 3.19
CA GLU A 88 0.65 10.54 2.34
C GLU A 88 -0.35 9.40 2.36
N LEU A 89 -1.58 9.70 1.91
CA LEU A 89 -2.58 8.69 1.61
C LEU A 89 -2.64 8.47 0.10
N GLU A 90 -2.48 7.22 -0.33
CA GLU A 90 -2.77 6.81 -1.69
C GLU A 90 -4.11 6.11 -1.72
N PRO A 91 -5.15 6.72 -2.31
CA PRO A 91 -6.47 6.11 -2.31
C PRO A 91 -6.48 4.83 -3.13
N MET A 92 -6.98 3.76 -2.54
CA MET A 92 -7.29 2.54 -3.26
C MET A 92 -8.56 2.77 -4.09
N ALA A 93 -8.70 2.08 -5.19
CA ALA A 93 -9.85 2.25 -6.05
C ALA A 93 -10.29 0.93 -6.69
N VAL A 94 -11.55 0.88 -7.09
CA VAL A 94 -12.14 -0.24 -7.82
C VAL A 94 -12.23 0.13 -9.29
N TYR A 95 -11.78 -0.77 -10.16
CA TYR A 95 -11.78 -0.57 -11.61
C TYR A 95 -12.61 -1.64 -12.29
N SER A 96 -13.38 -1.25 -13.31
CA SER A 96 -14.13 -2.18 -14.13
C SER A 96 -14.24 -1.65 -15.55
N LYS A 97 -14.03 -2.52 -16.53
CA LYS A 97 -14.26 -2.18 -17.95
C LYS A 97 -15.70 -2.46 -18.38
N LYS A 98 -16.46 -3.22 -17.56
CA LYS A 98 -17.80 -3.66 -17.89
C LYS A 98 -18.89 -2.84 -17.20
N TYR A 99 -18.62 -2.33 -16.01
CA TYR A 99 -19.63 -1.67 -15.16
C TYR A 99 -19.16 -0.29 -14.72
N LYS A 100 -20.11 0.63 -14.51
CA LYS A 100 -19.82 2.02 -14.15
C LYS A 100 -19.94 2.31 -12.65
N SER A 101 -20.53 1.39 -11.88
CA SER A 101 -20.65 1.55 -10.43
C SER A 101 -20.70 0.18 -9.76
N LEU A 102 -20.46 0.14 -8.44
CA LEU A 102 -20.55 -1.09 -7.67
C LEU A 102 -21.98 -1.65 -7.68
N LYS A 103 -23.00 -0.78 -7.69
CA LYS A 103 -24.40 -1.20 -7.72
C LYS A 103 -24.79 -1.86 -9.04
N ASP A 104 -24.06 -1.58 -10.11
CA ASP A 104 -24.30 -2.18 -11.43
C ASP A 104 -23.71 -3.59 -11.56
N LEU A 105 -22.88 -4.02 -10.62
CA LEU A 105 -22.33 -5.36 -10.65
C LEU A 105 -23.43 -6.41 -10.59
N PRO A 106 -23.36 -7.46 -11.43
CA PRO A 106 -24.38 -8.51 -11.42
C PRO A 106 -24.24 -9.40 -10.20
N LYS A 107 -25.30 -10.15 -9.91
CA LYS A 107 -25.27 -11.19 -8.89
C LYS A 107 -24.21 -12.24 -9.26
N GLY A 108 -23.38 -12.60 -8.28
CA GLY A 108 -22.28 -13.54 -8.50
C GLY A 108 -21.04 -12.93 -9.15
N ALA A 109 -20.96 -11.59 -9.22
CA ALA A 109 -19.81 -10.91 -9.82
C ALA A 109 -18.50 -11.31 -9.14
N THR A 110 -17.46 -11.49 -9.94
CA THR A 110 -16.11 -11.78 -9.46
C THR A 110 -15.32 -10.49 -9.30
N VAL A 111 -14.78 -10.26 -8.11
CA VAL A 111 -13.95 -9.11 -7.79
C VAL A 111 -12.56 -9.60 -7.36
N TYR A 112 -11.54 -9.25 -8.12
CA TYR A 112 -10.16 -9.60 -7.79
C TYR A 112 -9.57 -8.56 -6.84
N VAL A 113 -8.89 -9.04 -5.82
CA VAL A 113 -8.22 -8.21 -4.80
C VAL A 113 -6.85 -8.82 -4.50
N SER A 114 -5.97 -8.06 -3.86
CA SER A 114 -4.67 -8.60 -3.49
C SER A 114 -4.80 -9.68 -2.41
N ASN A 115 -3.79 -10.52 -2.31
CA ASN A 115 -3.71 -11.54 -1.27
C ASN A 115 -3.23 -11.00 0.08
N ASN A 116 -3.15 -9.69 0.25
CA ASN A 116 -2.71 -9.07 1.49
C ASN A 116 -3.82 -9.14 2.56
N PRO A 117 -3.67 -9.96 3.61
CA PRO A 117 -4.72 -10.12 4.62
C PRO A 117 -4.98 -8.86 5.43
N ALA A 118 -4.02 -7.96 5.53
CA ALA A 118 -4.19 -6.69 6.26
C ALA A 118 -5.14 -5.72 5.56
N GLU A 119 -5.45 -5.95 4.29
CA GLU A 119 -6.29 -5.05 3.50
C GLU A 119 -7.70 -5.56 3.25
N GLN A 120 -8.10 -6.73 3.78
CA GLN A 120 -9.43 -7.27 3.52
C GLN A 120 -10.55 -6.32 3.96
N GLY A 121 -10.43 -5.70 5.12
CA GLY A 121 -11.40 -4.69 5.57
C GLY A 121 -11.47 -3.49 4.65
N ARG A 122 -10.34 -3.09 4.10
CA ARG A 122 -10.25 -1.99 3.13
C ARG A 122 -11.03 -2.31 1.84
N PHE A 123 -10.89 -3.54 1.34
CA PHE A 123 -11.66 -4.00 0.18
C PHE A 123 -13.15 -4.05 0.48
N LEU A 124 -13.51 -4.59 1.64
CA LEU A 124 -14.91 -4.75 2.05
C LEU A 124 -15.61 -3.41 2.24
N LYS A 125 -14.88 -2.39 2.68
CA LYS A 125 -15.47 -1.07 2.95
C LYS A 125 -16.17 -0.47 1.74
N PHE A 126 -15.66 -0.67 0.53
CA PHE A 126 -16.32 -0.20 -0.68
C PHE A 126 -17.75 -0.72 -0.78
N PHE A 127 -17.95 -2.00 -0.46
CA PHE A 127 -19.25 -2.67 -0.57
C PHE A 127 -20.15 -2.40 0.63
N VAL A 128 -19.57 -2.26 1.82
CA VAL A 128 -20.29 -1.90 3.04
C VAL A 128 -20.87 -0.49 2.91
N ASP A 129 -20.09 0.45 2.42
CA ASP A 129 -20.51 1.84 2.24
C ASP A 129 -21.66 1.96 1.22
N GLU A 130 -21.73 1.07 0.25
CA GLU A 130 -22.83 1.02 -0.74
C GLU A 130 -24.03 0.18 -0.26
N GLY A 131 -23.95 -0.38 0.96
CA GLY A 131 -25.03 -1.21 1.49
C GLY A 131 -25.16 -2.60 0.86
N LEU A 132 -24.14 -3.05 0.12
CA LEU A 132 -24.13 -4.33 -0.58
C LEU A 132 -23.67 -5.50 0.29
N ILE A 133 -22.90 -5.21 1.33
CA ILE A 133 -22.35 -6.21 2.26
C ILE A 133 -22.56 -5.74 3.69
N LYS A 134 -22.90 -6.67 4.57
CA LYS A 134 -22.97 -6.44 6.02
C LYS A 134 -21.96 -7.35 6.71
N LEU A 135 -21.34 -6.84 7.77
CA LEU A 135 -20.34 -7.54 8.58
C LEU A 135 -20.90 -7.88 9.96
N LYS A 136 -20.26 -8.81 10.65
CA LYS A 136 -20.61 -9.16 12.05
C LYS A 136 -20.59 -7.92 12.93
N LYS A 137 -21.52 -7.86 13.89
CA LYS A 137 -21.58 -6.77 14.87
C LYS A 137 -20.29 -6.68 15.67
N GLY A 138 -19.82 -5.44 15.90
CA GLY A 138 -18.63 -5.18 16.72
C GLY A 138 -17.30 -5.31 15.99
N VAL A 139 -17.31 -5.73 14.72
CA VAL A 139 -16.08 -5.79 13.92
C VAL A 139 -15.73 -4.40 13.43
N LYS A 140 -14.53 -3.95 13.73
CA LYS A 140 -14.01 -2.71 13.17
C LYS A 140 -13.61 -2.96 11.71
N ILE A 141 -13.96 -2.01 10.82
CA ILE A 141 -13.74 -2.20 9.39
C ILE A 141 -12.26 -2.45 9.04
N GLU A 142 -11.33 -1.79 9.71
CA GLU A 142 -9.90 -1.99 9.49
C GLU A 142 -9.40 -3.38 9.88
N ASN A 143 -10.14 -4.11 10.71
CA ASN A 143 -9.81 -5.46 11.14
C ASN A 143 -10.69 -6.54 10.50
N ALA A 144 -11.63 -6.13 9.64
CA ALA A 144 -12.57 -7.06 9.03
C ALA A 144 -11.89 -8.02 8.05
N LYS A 145 -12.41 -9.23 8.00
CA LYS A 145 -11.99 -10.29 7.07
C LYS A 145 -13.21 -10.76 6.26
N PHE A 146 -12.97 -11.46 5.16
CA PHE A 146 -14.05 -12.01 4.35
C PHE A 146 -14.96 -12.93 5.16
N ASP A 147 -14.42 -13.64 6.15
CA ASP A 147 -15.20 -14.52 7.03
C ASP A 147 -16.18 -13.74 7.93
N ASP A 148 -16.03 -12.44 8.05
CA ASP A 148 -16.91 -11.59 8.86
C ASP A 148 -18.17 -11.16 8.10
N ILE A 149 -18.32 -11.52 6.83
CA ILE A 149 -19.48 -11.17 6.02
C ILE A 149 -20.69 -11.95 6.52
N THR A 150 -21.75 -11.23 6.91
CA THR A 150 -23.03 -11.83 7.33
C THR A 150 -24.10 -11.74 6.26
N GLU A 151 -24.02 -10.73 5.39
CA GLU A 151 -24.95 -10.54 4.27
C GLU A 151 -24.17 -10.04 3.05
N ASN A 152 -24.43 -10.67 1.91
CA ASN A 152 -23.81 -10.31 0.64
C ASN A 152 -24.90 -10.29 -0.42
N LYS A 153 -25.53 -9.13 -0.63
CA LYS A 153 -26.73 -8.99 -1.47
C LYS A 153 -26.56 -9.41 -2.91
N LYS A 154 -25.36 -9.23 -3.45
CA LYS A 154 -25.07 -9.58 -4.85
C LYS A 154 -24.23 -10.84 -4.98
N ASP A 155 -24.02 -11.56 -3.89
CA ASP A 155 -23.19 -12.76 -3.90
C ASP A 155 -21.83 -12.49 -4.58
N ILE A 156 -21.20 -11.39 -4.19
CA ILE A 156 -19.89 -10.98 -4.73
C ILE A 156 -18.85 -12.04 -4.35
N LYS A 157 -18.12 -12.52 -5.33
CA LYS A 157 -17.05 -13.50 -5.13
C LYS A 157 -15.71 -12.82 -5.18
N PHE A 158 -15.06 -12.70 -4.03
CA PHE A 158 -13.75 -12.11 -3.94
C PHE A 158 -12.67 -13.14 -4.24
N ASN A 159 -11.83 -12.85 -5.22
CA ASN A 159 -10.65 -13.67 -5.53
C ASN A 159 -9.41 -12.98 -5.01
N ASN A 160 -8.82 -13.53 -3.94
CA ASN A 160 -7.64 -12.97 -3.27
C ASN A 160 -6.41 -13.88 -3.39
N LYS A 161 -6.28 -14.58 -4.51
CA LYS A 161 -5.18 -15.52 -4.74
C LYS A 161 -3.95 -14.87 -5.38
N GLN A 162 -4.07 -13.64 -5.89
CA GLN A 162 -3.01 -12.96 -6.62
C GLN A 162 -2.34 -11.88 -5.77
N SER A 163 -1.03 -11.71 -5.98
CA SER A 163 -0.31 -10.57 -5.42
C SER A 163 -0.75 -9.28 -6.12
N ALA A 164 -0.64 -8.16 -5.42
CA ALA A 164 -1.16 -6.87 -5.89
C ALA A 164 -0.57 -6.42 -7.24
N GLU A 165 0.68 -6.76 -7.53
CA GLU A 165 1.36 -6.36 -8.77
C GLU A 165 0.73 -6.96 -10.03
N TYR A 166 -0.04 -8.05 -9.89
CA TYR A 166 -0.71 -8.69 -11.04
C TYR A 166 -2.10 -8.14 -11.34
N LEU A 167 -2.67 -7.35 -10.43
CA LEU A 167 -4.05 -6.88 -10.55
C LEU A 167 -4.27 -5.95 -11.76
N PRO A 168 -3.36 -5.03 -12.10
CA PRO A 168 -3.56 -4.20 -13.29
C PRO A 168 -3.70 -5.01 -14.57
N LYS A 169 -2.94 -6.09 -14.71
CA LYS A 169 -3.02 -6.97 -15.88
C LYS A 169 -4.36 -7.70 -15.95
N ILE A 170 -4.88 -8.16 -14.80
CA ILE A 170 -6.19 -8.80 -14.72
C ILE A 170 -7.27 -7.82 -15.18
N TYR A 171 -7.19 -6.56 -14.77
CA TYR A 171 -8.07 -5.50 -15.23
C TYR A 171 -7.97 -5.28 -16.74
N GLN A 172 -6.74 -5.16 -17.28
CA GLN A 172 -6.51 -4.93 -18.70
C GLN A 172 -7.02 -6.09 -19.57
N ASN A 173 -6.90 -7.31 -19.09
CA ASN A 173 -7.37 -8.50 -19.79
C ASN A 173 -8.86 -8.76 -19.64
N GLN A 174 -9.57 -7.96 -18.82
CA GLN A 174 -10.99 -8.12 -18.52
C GLN A 174 -11.36 -9.51 -17.96
N ASP A 175 -10.43 -10.09 -17.18
CA ASP A 175 -10.62 -11.43 -16.60
C ASP A 175 -11.54 -11.43 -15.36
N ALA A 176 -12.02 -10.26 -14.94
CA ALA A 176 -12.88 -10.11 -13.78
C ALA A 176 -13.97 -9.07 -14.05
N ASP A 177 -15.06 -9.11 -13.28
CA ASP A 177 -16.11 -8.09 -13.36
C ASP A 177 -15.61 -6.76 -12.78
N ALA A 178 -14.79 -6.81 -11.74
CA ALA A 178 -14.11 -5.64 -11.18
C ALA A 178 -12.80 -6.06 -10.52
N VAL A 179 -11.88 -5.11 -10.37
CA VAL A 179 -10.57 -5.32 -9.75
C VAL A 179 -10.28 -4.15 -8.80
N ILE A 180 -9.89 -4.46 -7.57
CA ILE A 180 -9.46 -3.44 -6.61
C ILE A 180 -7.95 -3.35 -6.66
N ILE A 181 -7.42 -2.19 -7.07
CA ILE A 181 -5.99 -2.02 -7.32
C ILE A 181 -5.42 -0.97 -6.38
N ASN A 182 -4.29 -1.30 -5.75
CA ASN A 182 -3.52 -0.36 -4.94
C ASN A 182 -2.97 0.75 -5.82
N SER A 183 -3.01 2.00 -5.35
CA SER A 183 -2.70 3.17 -6.18
C SER A 183 -1.32 3.15 -6.82
N ASN A 184 -0.30 2.67 -6.11
CA ASN A 184 1.04 2.61 -6.68
C ASN A 184 1.09 1.75 -7.95
N TYR A 185 0.40 0.60 -7.96
CA TYR A 185 0.36 -0.26 -9.14
C TYR A 185 -0.53 0.31 -10.24
N ALA A 186 -1.63 0.97 -9.87
CA ALA A 186 -2.50 1.64 -10.83
C ALA A 186 -1.75 2.76 -11.55
N ILE A 187 -1.07 3.63 -10.81
CA ILE A 187 -0.31 4.75 -11.35
C ILE A 187 0.83 4.26 -12.24
N ASP A 188 1.53 3.22 -11.82
CA ASP A 188 2.61 2.62 -12.60
C ASP A 188 2.12 2.12 -13.97
N GLN A 189 0.89 1.66 -14.05
CA GLN A 189 0.24 1.23 -15.29
C GLN A 189 -0.58 2.34 -15.95
N LYS A 190 -0.36 3.58 -15.57
CA LYS A 190 -1.00 4.79 -16.14
C LYS A 190 -2.52 4.85 -15.91
N LEU A 191 -3.02 4.18 -14.88
CA LEU A 191 -4.41 4.30 -14.46
C LEU A 191 -4.53 5.45 -13.46
N SER A 192 -5.54 6.30 -13.65
CA SER A 192 -5.85 7.37 -12.70
C SER A 192 -6.93 6.92 -11.74
N PRO A 193 -6.65 6.85 -10.42
CA PRO A 193 -7.69 6.51 -9.46
C PRO A 193 -8.92 7.41 -9.53
N LYS A 194 -8.73 8.70 -9.81
CA LYS A 194 -9.85 9.65 -9.91
C LYS A 194 -10.65 9.53 -11.20
N LYS A 195 -9.99 9.26 -12.34
CA LYS A 195 -10.63 9.27 -13.65
C LYS A 195 -11.10 7.91 -14.12
N ASP A 196 -10.35 6.86 -13.81
CA ASP A 196 -10.57 5.53 -14.39
C ASP A 196 -11.30 4.57 -13.45
N SER A 197 -11.48 4.93 -12.18
CA SER A 197 -12.13 4.05 -11.21
C SER A 197 -13.65 4.18 -11.23
N ILE A 198 -14.33 3.12 -10.78
CA ILE A 198 -15.78 3.15 -10.55
C ILE A 198 -16.11 3.42 -9.08
N ALA A 199 -15.15 3.30 -8.20
CA ALA A 199 -15.26 3.65 -6.79
C ALA A 199 -13.87 4.03 -6.27
N LEU A 200 -13.81 5.10 -5.48
CA LEU A 200 -12.57 5.65 -4.94
C LEU A 200 -12.65 5.69 -3.41
N GLU A 201 -11.58 5.26 -2.76
CA GLU A 201 -11.47 5.30 -1.32
C GLU A 201 -11.47 6.74 -0.81
N SER A 202 -12.24 7.00 0.27
CA SER A 202 -12.27 8.31 0.90
C SER A 202 -10.99 8.56 1.73
N PRO A 203 -10.40 9.76 1.67
CA PRO A 203 -9.25 10.10 2.53
C PRO A 203 -9.64 10.36 3.98
N LYS A 204 -10.94 10.56 4.27
CA LYS A 204 -11.41 10.91 5.61
C LYS A 204 -11.31 9.71 6.56
N ASP A 205 -10.68 9.93 7.72
CA ASP A 205 -10.50 8.93 8.77
C ASP A 205 -9.87 7.62 8.27
N ASN A 206 -8.91 7.75 7.35
CA ASN A 206 -8.32 6.59 6.67
C ASN A 206 -7.01 6.17 7.36
N PRO A 207 -6.94 4.94 7.92
CA PRO A 207 -5.73 4.45 8.60
C PRO A 207 -4.63 3.98 7.63
N TYR A 208 -4.88 4.04 6.33
CA TYR A 208 -3.98 3.48 5.32
C TYR A 208 -3.02 4.50 4.69
N ALA A 209 -2.74 5.61 5.38
CA ALA A 209 -1.72 6.55 4.95
C ALA A 209 -0.36 5.84 4.85
N ASN A 210 0.38 6.11 3.79
CA ASN A 210 1.70 5.54 3.62
C ASN A 210 2.71 6.18 4.57
N LEU A 211 3.62 5.38 5.06
CA LEU A 211 4.59 5.76 6.07
C LEU A 211 6.01 5.43 5.64
N ILE A 212 6.95 6.05 6.31
CA ILE A 212 8.36 5.68 6.24
C ILE A 212 8.64 4.73 7.40
N ALA A 213 9.11 3.52 7.09
CA ALA A 213 9.50 2.54 8.10
C ALA A 213 11.02 2.50 8.23
N VAL A 214 11.48 2.34 9.47
CA VAL A 214 12.90 2.24 9.81
C VAL A 214 13.10 1.05 10.73
N LYS A 215 14.35 0.65 10.91
CA LYS A 215 14.69 -0.37 11.88
C LYS A 215 14.36 0.15 13.29
N LYS A 216 13.84 -0.71 14.15
CA LYS A 216 13.41 -0.34 15.49
C LYS A 216 14.57 0.31 16.27
N GLY A 217 14.31 1.48 16.86
CA GLY A 217 15.32 2.27 17.58
C GLY A 217 16.01 3.32 16.73
N HIS A 218 15.77 3.38 15.42
CA HIS A 218 16.46 4.30 14.50
C HIS A 218 15.61 5.45 13.99
N LYS A 219 14.34 5.59 14.41
CA LYS A 219 13.44 6.66 13.92
C LYS A 219 13.93 8.06 14.24
N ASN A 220 14.75 8.21 15.28
CA ASN A 220 15.31 9.50 15.71
C ASN A 220 16.74 9.72 15.22
N ASP A 221 17.29 8.84 14.41
CA ASP A 221 18.59 9.04 13.79
C ASP A 221 18.56 10.28 12.91
N GLU A 222 19.64 11.02 12.90
CA GLU A 222 19.73 12.31 12.21
C GLU A 222 19.39 12.20 10.73
N ASN A 223 19.89 11.16 10.05
CA ASN A 223 19.60 10.91 8.64
C ASN A 223 18.11 10.60 8.40
N ILE A 224 17.43 9.97 9.34
CA ILE A 224 16.01 9.64 9.23
C ILE A 224 15.14 10.87 9.49
N LYS A 225 15.49 11.69 10.47
CA LYS A 225 14.75 12.93 10.76
C LYS A 225 14.73 13.90 9.58
N VAL A 226 15.79 13.90 8.78
CA VAL A 226 15.88 14.75 7.59
C VAL A 226 14.98 14.24 6.46
N LEU A 227 14.75 12.94 6.43
CA LEU A 227 13.91 12.31 5.43
C LEU A 227 12.42 12.62 5.68
#